data_5f7fd93d8a173e13a959a9734961481c
#
_entry.id   5f7fd93d8a173e13a959a9734961481c
#
_cell.length_a   1.000
_cell.length_b   1.000
_cell.length_c   1.000
_cell.angle_alpha   90.00
_cell.angle_beta   90.00
_cell.angle_gamma   90.00
#
_symmetry.space_group_name_H-M   'P 1'
#
loop_
_entity.id
_entity.type
_entity.pdbx_description
1 polymer ?
#
loop_
_entity_poly.entity_id
_entity_poly.type
_entity_poly.pdbx_seq_one_letter_code
_entity_poly.pdbx_strand_id
1 'polypeptide(L)'
;MNKKKKIQYMLLAFFTILLTGCTVGPNYQLPAPPDATDYTSTPPAVNLSSSPTVLGSPQNIIKGKRLTQYWWRLMSNDKLETLIREAFERNPTLMAAEATLLQAHELYLARAGLTRYPQIEGSLGGRRQRFNPGILGQIGEAREFSLYNADIGVRYLFDLTGGNRRLLEALAARCDYQRFQLEGARLTLAANIVTTAITQASLKRQTEIMETILKSQESQLELTRQRIHLGQGEPDDVFALQTQLEQTRAKLPLLRYQIQQSEHLMAVLVGKAPGESLLPPFTLEDFTLPPDLPLLVPSELVRTRPDILGAEALLHISNAEYGVAISKLYPQINLSADLGSQALTTGALFGSGSAVWSLAGQLTQPLFNPGLPAEKRAALAAFDAAAANYQSVVLEALRDVADVLRALENDSKRLEALSAADSASEKYFDSTQRRYKIGTASYYDLLIAQQQRLQSELDLTEGQAKRLFNTAAFYQAMGGGILYDGSAEGAY
;
A
#
# COMPACT_ATOMS: atom_id res chain seq x y z
N MET A 1 -52.71 -32.66 31.33
CA MET A 1 -51.79 -32.19 30.25
C MET A 1 -50.91 -33.39 29.89
N ASN A 2 -51.03 -33.88 28.65
CA ASN A 2 -50.57 -35.21 28.21
C ASN A 2 -49.02 -35.27 28.18
N LYS A 3 -48.41 -36.31 28.75
CA LYS A 3 -46.92 -36.51 28.78
C LYS A 3 -46.26 -36.29 27.40
N LYS A 4 -46.97 -36.66 26.31
CA LYS A 4 -46.50 -36.43 24.93
C LYS A 4 -46.38 -34.93 24.59
N LYS A 5 -47.28 -34.04 25.04
CA LYS A 5 -47.19 -32.59 24.82
C LYS A 5 -46.06 -31.96 25.61
N LYS A 6 -45.76 -32.42 26.84
CA LYS A 6 -44.64 -31.94 27.65
C LYS A 6 -43.29 -32.28 27.00
N ILE A 7 -43.15 -33.49 26.44
CA ILE A 7 -41.95 -33.92 25.72
C ILE A 7 -41.79 -33.09 24.42
N GLN A 8 -42.88 -32.83 23.72
CA GLN A 8 -42.86 -32.01 22.50
C GLN A 8 -42.47 -30.54 22.76
N TYR A 9 -42.97 -29.93 23.84
CA TYR A 9 -42.57 -28.60 24.27
C TYR A 9 -41.12 -28.56 24.79
N MET A 10 -40.67 -29.59 25.46
CA MET A 10 -39.29 -29.70 25.94
C MET A 10 -38.31 -29.92 24.79
N LEU A 11 -38.67 -30.68 23.75
CA LEU A 11 -37.92 -30.83 22.52
C LEU A 11 -37.92 -29.54 21.70
N LEU A 12 -39.05 -28.84 21.63
CA LEU A 12 -39.15 -27.53 20.93
C LEU A 12 -38.31 -26.46 21.63
N ALA A 13 -38.37 -26.38 22.99
CA ALA A 13 -37.54 -25.47 23.77
C ALA A 13 -36.03 -25.80 23.68
N PHE A 14 -35.68 -27.09 23.66
CA PHE A 14 -34.30 -27.55 23.46
C PHE A 14 -33.82 -27.21 22.03
N PHE A 15 -34.68 -27.32 21.04
CA PHE A 15 -34.40 -26.96 19.65
C PHE A 15 -34.28 -25.45 19.44
N THR A 16 -35.05 -24.62 20.16
CA THR A 16 -34.93 -23.16 20.12
C THR A 16 -33.67 -22.67 20.82
N ILE A 17 -33.22 -23.33 21.90
CA ILE A 17 -31.94 -23.03 22.57
C ILE A 17 -30.74 -23.42 21.68
N LEU A 18 -30.87 -24.48 20.86
CA LEU A 18 -29.85 -24.87 19.89
C LEU A 18 -29.74 -23.91 18.69
N LEU A 19 -30.79 -23.13 18.39
CA LEU A 19 -30.81 -22.17 17.29
C LEU A 19 -30.12 -20.85 17.64
N THR A 20 -29.90 -20.53 18.93
CA THR A 20 -29.02 -19.41 19.36
C THR A 20 -27.59 -19.90 19.39
N GLY A 21 -27.01 -20.20 18.24
CA GLY A 21 -25.64 -20.67 18.10
C GLY A 21 -24.65 -19.60 18.64
N CYS A 22 -24.10 -19.84 19.84
CA CYS A 22 -23.04 -19.02 20.41
C CYS A 22 -21.78 -19.15 19.57
N THR A 23 -21.28 -18.03 19.05
CA THR A 23 -19.95 -17.99 18.40
C THR A 23 -18.89 -18.08 19.48
N VAL A 24 -18.04 -19.11 19.44
CA VAL A 24 -16.95 -19.26 20.41
C VAL A 24 -15.77 -18.34 20.03
N GLY A 25 -14.95 -18.05 21.06
CA GLY A 25 -13.81 -17.12 20.91
C GLY A 25 -14.18 -15.67 21.14
N PRO A 26 -13.19 -14.80 21.29
CA PRO A 26 -13.40 -13.36 21.52
C PRO A 26 -13.94 -12.69 20.25
N ASN A 27 -14.86 -11.76 20.42
CA ASN A 27 -15.24 -10.87 19.33
C ASN A 27 -14.12 -9.84 19.11
N TYR A 28 -13.89 -9.54 17.83
CA TYR A 28 -12.94 -8.48 17.50
C TYR A 28 -13.35 -7.15 18.12
N GLN A 29 -12.39 -6.46 18.68
CA GLN A 29 -12.56 -5.10 19.20
C GLN A 29 -11.50 -4.21 18.53
N LEU A 30 -11.97 -3.09 18.03
CA LEU A 30 -11.13 -2.10 17.39
C LEU A 30 -10.09 -1.57 18.41
N PRO A 31 -8.79 -1.55 18.08
CA PRO A 31 -7.77 -0.99 18.97
C PRO A 31 -8.07 0.46 19.34
N ALA A 32 -7.81 0.82 20.60
CA ALA A 32 -7.93 2.19 21.04
C ALA A 32 -6.93 3.08 20.26
N PRO A 33 -7.34 4.30 19.86
CA PRO A 33 -6.42 5.24 19.24
C PRO A 33 -5.30 5.62 20.21
N PRO A 34 -4.13 6.07 19.70
CA PRO A 34 -3.04 6.52 20.57
C PRO A 34 -3.47 7.73 21.42
N ASP A 35 -3.02 7.77 22.67
CA ASP A 35 -3.30 8.88 23.61
C ASP A 35 -2.54 10.18 23.24
N ALA A 36 -1.59 10.11 22.31
CA ALA A 36 -0.82 11.26 21.86
C ALA A 36 -1.72 12.31 21.18
N THR A 37 -1.65 13.55 21.67
CA THR A 37 -2.38 14.70 21.10
C THR A 37 -1.60 15.41 19.99
N ASP A 38 -0.28 15.28 20.00
CA ASP A 38 0.64 15.91 19.07
C ASP A 38 1.71 14.91 18.58
N TYR A 39 2.31 15.19 17.41
CA TYR A 39 3.35 14.33 16.83
C TYR A 39 4.75 14.59 17.37
N THR A 40 4.98 15.77 17.94
CA THR A 40 6.30 16.20 18.42
C THR A 40 6.18 16.86 19.80
N SER A 41 7.22 16.73 20.63
CA SER A 41 7.27 17.33 21.98
C SER A 41 7.18 18.85 21.98
N THR A 42 7.68 19.49 20.94
CA THR A 42 7.51 20.93 20.67
C THR A 42 6.55 21.10 19.51
N PRO A 43 5.47 21.89 19.61
CA PRO A 43 4.53 22.11 18.50
C PRO A 43 5.26 22.56 17.24
N PRO A 44 4.90 22.05 16.04
CA PRO A 44 5.47 22.56 14.81
C PRO A 44 5.05 24.01 14.55
N ALA A 45 5.87 24.74 13.78
CA ALA A 45 5.51 26.09 13.37
C ALA A 45 4.20 26.06 12.56
N VAL A 46 3.23 26.88 12.95
CA VAL A 46 1.92 26.97 12.23
C VAL A 46 2.12 27.61 10.86
N ASN A 47 2.96 28.65 10.79
CA ASN A 47 3.30 29.39 9.57
C ASN A 47 4.74 29.07 9.18
N LEU A 48 4.95 28.55 7.97
CA LEU A 48 6.29 28.28 7.43
C LEU A 48 6.84 29.55 6.78
N SER A 49 8.17 29.78 6.90
CA SER A 49 8.84 30.94 6.33
C SER A 49 8.60 31.05 4.82
N SER A 50 8.49 32.28 4.34
CA SER A 50 8.38 32.60 2.91
C SER A 50 9.64 33.28 2.39
N SER A 51 9.91 33.14 1.10
CA SER A 51 11.02 33.79 0.40
C SER A 51 10.58 34.32 -0.96
N PRO A 52 11.18 35.41 -1.47
CA PRO A 52 10.82 36.02 -2.74
C PRO A 52 11.40 35.22 -3.93
N THR A 53 11.11 33.94 -4.02
CA THR A 53 11.60 33.07 -5.08
C THR A 53 10.49 32.12 -5.56
N VAL A 54 10.68 31.48 -6.70
CA VAL A 54 9.82 30.42 -7.15
C VAL A 54 9.75 29.36 -6.05
N LEU A 55 8.54 28.83 -5.76
CA LEU A 55 8.29 27.89 -4.66
C LEU A 55 8.66 28.42 -3.26
N GLY A 56 8.74 29.76 -3.11
CA GLY A 56 8.97 30.45 -1.85
C GLY A 56 7.70 30.92 -1.13
N SER A 57 6.50 30.61 -1.67
CA SER A 57 5.21 31.02 -1.09
C SER A 57 5.03 30.49 0.33
N PRO A 58 4.36 31.24 1.24
CA PRO A 58 4.09 30.78 2.59
C PRO A 58 3.14 29.58 2.57
N GLN A 59 3.34 28.66 3.50
CA GLN A 59 2.45 27.52 3.73
C GLN A 59 2.02 27.54 5.20
N ASN A 60 0.75 27.22 5.46
CA ASN A 60 0.18 27.18 6.80
C ASN A 60 -0.20 25.74 7.16
N ILE A 61 0.18 25.27 8.34
CA ILE A 61 -0.24 23.97 8.86
C ILE A 61 -1.56 24.15 9.59
N ILE A 62 -2.62 23.53 9.08
CA ILE A 62 -3.99 23.67 9.62
C ILE A 62 -4.42 22.35 10.25
N LYS A 63 -4.53 22.32 11.59
CA LYS A 63 -4.99 21.14 12.34
C LYS A 63 -6.48 20.88 12.07
N GLY A 64 -6.85 19.60 11.92
CA GLY A 64 -8.24 19.14 11.77
C GLY A 64 -8.89 19.40 10.40
N LYS A 65 -8.16 19.91 9.41
CA LYS A 65 -8.65 20.01 8.03
C LYS A 65 -8.55 18.66 7.34
N ARG A 66 -9.62 18.24 6.69
CA ARG A 66 -9.62 16.96 5.93
C ARG A 66 -8.69 17.03 4.71
N LEU A 67 -8.03 15.92 4.43
CA LEU A 67 -7.24 15.75 3.22
C LEU A 67 -8.13 15.56 2.00
N THR A 68 -7.61 15.98 0.84
CA THR A 68 -8.22 15.71 -0.46
C THR A 68 -7.61 14.43 -1.05
N GLN A 69 -8.42 13.52 -1.54
CA GLN A 69 -7.98 12.26 -2.16
C GLN A 69 -7.00 12.47 -3.33
N TYR A 70 -7.18 13.56 -4.09
CA TYR A 70 -6.34 13.91 -5.24
C TYR A 70 -5.39 15.06 -4.88
N TRP A 71 -4.61 14.91 -3.81
CA TRP A 71 -3.74 15.93 -3.23
C TRP A 71 -2.72 16.53 -4.23
N TRP A 72 -2.29 15.78 -5.22
CA TRP A 72 -1.36 16.26 -6.26
C TRP A 72 -1.96 17.36 -7.14
N ARG A 73 -3.29 17.46 -7.25
CA ARG A 73 -3.97 18.57 -7.94
C ARG A 73 -3.71 19.92 -7.27
N LEU A 74 -3.41 19.92 -5.99
CA LEU A 74 -3.07 21.14 -5.25
C LEU A 74 -1.72 21.74 -5.68
N MET A 75 -0.89 20.96 -6.41
CA MET A 75 0.34 21.45 -7.04
C MET A 75 0.10 22.13 -8.40
N SER A 76 -1.16 22.20 -8.85
CA SER A 76 -1.63 22.94 -10.05
C SER A 76 -0.92 22.56 -11.35
N ASN A 77 -0.64 21.27 -11.56
CA ASN A 77 0.07 20.78 -12.74
C ASN A 77 -0.80 19.77 -13.53
N ASP A 78 -1.35 20.20 -14.67
CA ASP A 78 -2.23 19.39 -15.51
C ASP A 78 -1.51 18.20 -16.18
N LYS A 79 -0.22 18.35 -16.48
CA LYS A 79 0.61 17.26 -17.03
C LYS A 79 0.73 16.13 -16.01
N LEU A 80 0.94 16.49 -14.74
CA LEU A 80 1.06 15.55 -13.62
C LEU A 80 -0.26 14.80 -13.39
N GLU A 81 -1.40 15.52 -13.37
CA GLU A 81 -2.73 14.91 -13.24
C GLU A 81 -2.99 13.89 -14.34
N THR A 82 -2.65 14.23 -15.59
CA THR A 82 -2.84 13.33 -16.73
C THR A 82 -2.00 12.06 -16.60
N LEU A 83 -0.72 12.18 -16.18
CA LEU A 83 0.17 11.04 -15.99
C LEU A 83 -0.29 10.12 -14.85
N ILE A 84 -0.72 10.69 -13.72
CA ILE A 84 -1.20 9.90 -12.59
C ILE A 84 -2.48 9.14 -12.97
N ARG A 85 -3.40 9.77 -13.69
CA ARG A 85 -4.61 9.11 -14.18
C ARG A 85 -4.27 7.96 -15.14
N GLU A 86 -3.36 8.19 -16.10
CA GLU A 86 -2.91 7.14 -17.03
C GLU A 86 -2.22 5.99 -16.27
N ALA A 87 -1.41 6.31 -15.25
CA ALA A 87 -0.77 5.32 -14.41
C ALA A 87 -1.76 4.46 -13.63
N PHE A 88 -2.83 5.06 -13.09
CA PHE A 88 -3.87 4.30 -12.39
C PHE A 88 -4.62 3.33 -13.30
N GLU A 89 -4.74 3.65 -14.60
CA GLU A 89 -5.40 2.78 -15.58
C GLU A 89 -4.48 1.68 -16.14
N ARG A 90 -3.16 1.92 -16.21
CA ARG A 90 -2.22 1.08 -16.97
C ARG A 90 -1.10 0.43 -16.17
N ASN A 91 -0.87 0.86 -14.94
CA ASN A 91 0.26 0.34 -14.16
C ASN A 91 0.05 -1.14 -13.81
N PRO A 92 0.96 -2.06 -14.23
CA PRO A 92 0.81 -3.50 -13.98
C PRO A 92 0.76 -3.88 -12.50
N THR A 93 1.44 -3.11 -11.63
CA THR A 93 1.44 -3.35 -10.18
C THR A 93 0.06 -3.10 -9.58
N LEU A 94 -0.65 -2.05 -10.03
CA LEU A 94 -2.04 -1.79 -9.60
C LEU A 94 -2.99 -2.85 -10.14
N MET A 95 -2.85 -3.23 -11.41
CA MET A 95 -3.66 -4.31 -12.01
C MET A 95 -3.48 -5.63 -11.24
N ALA A 96 -2.24 -5.95 -10.81
CA ALA A 96 -1.97 -7.12 -9.98
C ALA A 96 -2.64 -7.01 -8.58
N ALA A 97 -2.61 -5.83 -7.96
CA ALA A 97 -3.25 -5.59 -6.67
C ALA A 97 -4.78 -5.69 -6.77
N GLU A 98 -5.40 -5.15 -7.84
CA GLU A 98 -6.84 -5.29 -8.12
C GLU A 98 -7.25 -6.74 -8.34
N ALA A 99 -6.46 -7.50 -9.12
CA ALA A 99 -6.70 -8.93 -9.32
C ALA A 99 -6.56 -9.73 -8.02
N THR A 100 -5.63 -9.35 -7.13
CA THR A 100 -5.44 -9.98 -5.82
C THR A 100 -6.62 -9.68 -4.88
N LEU A 101 -7.16 -8.47 -4.90
CA LEU A 101 -8.39 -8.12 -4.18
C LEU A 101 -9.58 -8.94 -4.69
N LEU A 102 -9.75 -9.03 -6.01
CA LEU A 102 -10.80 -9.86 -6.62
C LEU A 102 -10.64 -11.34 -6.22
N GLN A 103 -9.42 -11.87 -6.26
CA GLN A 103 -9.14 -13.23 -5.79
C GLN A 103 -9.57 -13.45 -4.34
N ALA A 104 -9.25 -12.51 -3.44
CA ALA A 104 -9.64 -12.62 -2.02
C ALA A 104 -11.17 -12.62 -1.86
N HIS A 105 -11.87 -11.79 -2.61
CA HIS A 105 -13.33 -11.72 -2.63
C HIS A 105 -13.95 -13.02 -3.13
N GLU A 106 -13.46 -13.58 -4.24
CA GLU A 106 -13.96 -14.85 -4.80
C GLU A 106 -13.69 -16.04 -3.84
N LEU A 107 -12.56 -16.04 -3.13
CA LEU A 107 -12.27 -17.03 -2.10
C LEU A 107 -13.25 -16.93 -0.91
N TYR A 108 -13.60 -15.71 -0.49
CA TYR A 108 -14.65 -15.51 0.50
C TYR A 108 -16.00 -16.05 0.01
N LEU A 109 -16.43 -15.69 -1.21
CA LEU A 109 -17.70 -16.18 -1.79
C LEU A 109 -17.73 -17.71 -1.93
N ALA A 110 -16.64 -18.30 -2.41
CA ALA A 110 -16.51 -19.76 -2.51
C ALA A 110 -16.69 -20.43 -1.14
N ARG A 111 -16.03 -19.89 -0.10
CA ARG A 111 -16.16 -20.44 1.26
C ARG A 111 -17.55 -20.21 1.85
N ALA A 112 -18.13 -19.03 1.60
CA ALA A 112 -19.51 -18.73 2.01
C ALA A 112 -20.50 -19.70 1.38
N GLY A 113 -20.36 -20.00 0.09
CA GLY A 113 -21.16 -21.00 -0.62
C GLY A 113 -21.03 -22.39 -0.01
N LEU A 114 -19.81 -22.79 0.37
CA LEU A 114 -19.56 -24.11 0.97
C LEU A 114 -20.04 -24.23 2.41
N THR A 115 -20.19 -23.14 3.14
CA THR A 115 -20.51 -23.19 4.59
C THR A 115 -21.92 -22.74 4.93
N ARG A 116 -22.50 -21.81 4.17
CA ARG A 116 -23.86 -21.29 4.41
C ARG A 116 -24.95 -22.23 3.84
N TYR A 117 -24.62 -22.95 2.76
CA TYR A 117 -25.59 -23.80 2.04
C TYR A 117 -25.22 -25.28 2.09
N PRO A 118 -26.21 -26.17 2.03
CA PRO A 118 -25.95 -27.61 1.85
C PRO A 118 -25.26 -27.86 0.50
N GLN A 119 -24.33 -28.81 0.50
CA GLN A 119 -23.66 -29.28 -0.71
C GLN A 119 -24.52 -30.42 -1.32
N ILE A 120 -24.78 -30.32 -2.63
CA ILE A 120 -25.54 -31.34 -3.37
C ILE A 120 -24.62 -31.93 -4.42
N GLU A 121 -24.42 -33.26 -4.34
CA GLU A 121 -23.53 -33.99 -5.25
C GLU A 121 -24.29 -35.15 -5.88
N GLY A 122 -24.14 -35.33 -7.19
CA GLY A 122 -24.59 -36.52 -7.89
C GLY A 122 -23.46 -37.51 -8.05
N SER A 123 -23.65 -38.77 -7.74
CA SER A 123 -22.67 -39.82 -7.96
C SER A 123 -23.19 -40.98 -8.78
N LEU A 124 -22.32 -41.51 -9.64
CA LEU A 124 -22.56 -42.76 -10.37
C LEU A 124 -21.34 -43.65 -10.18
N GLY A 125 -21.56 -44.84 -9.64
CA GLY A 125 -20.47 -45.74 -9.30
C GLY A 125 -20.76 -47.21 -9.62
N GLY A 126 -19.70 -47.97 -9.80
CA GLY A 126 -19.75 -49.42 -9.90
C GLY A 126 -18.60 -50.05 -9.11
N ARG A 127 -18.90 -51.03 -8.29
CA ARG A 127 -17.93 -51.73 -7.45
C ARG A 127 -18.12 -53.23 -7.55
N ARG A 128 -17.06 -53.99 -7.79
CA ARG A 128 -17.05 -55.46 -7.65
C ARG A 128 -16.42 -55.82 -6.31
N GLN A 129 -17.10 -56.60 -5.54
CA GLN A 129 -16.64 -57.01 -4.23
C GLN A 129 -16.94 -58.46 -3.96
N ARG A 130 -16.11 -59.10 -3.10
CA ARG A 130 -16.31 -60.41 -2.55
C ARG A 130 -16.76 -60.24 -1.09
N PHE A 131 -17.92 -60.74 -0.78
CA PHE A 131 -18.50 -60.72 0.58
C PHE A 131 -18.45 -62.12 1.19
N ASN A 132 -17.91 -62.21 2.42
CA ASN A 132 -17.89 -63.45 3.19
C ASN A 132 -18.95 -63.33 4.29
N PRO A 133 -20.01 -64.14 4.25
CA PRO A 133 -21.09 -64.20 5.27
C PRO A 133 -20.58 -64.43 6.69
N GLY A 134 -19.43 -65.11 6.87
CA GLY A 134 -18.79 -65.30 8.17
C GLY A 134 -18.48 -64.05 8.95
N ILE A 135 -18.33 -62.84 8.27
CA ILE A 135 -18.17 -61.54 8.93
C ILE A 135 -19.40 -61.16 9.77
N LEU A 136 -20.57 -61.63 9.39
CA LEU A 136 -21.84 -61.41 10.12
C LEU A 136 -22.21 -62.61 10.99
N GLY A 137 -21.31 -63.56 11.21
CA GLY A 137 -21.58 -64.80 11.96
C GLY A 137 -22.53 -65.77 11.23
N GLN A 138 -22.75 -65.62 9.94
CA GLN A 138 -23.63 -66.50 9.13
C GLN A 138 -22.80 -67.57 8.44
N ILE A 139 -23.34 -68.80 8.41
CA ILE A 139 -22.72 -69.90 7.68
C ILE A 139 -23.09 -69.77 6.19
N GLY A 140 -22.11 -69.70 5.34
CA GLY A 140 -22.27 -69.54 3.88
C GLY A 140 -20.97 -69.36 3.14
N GLU A 141 -20.98 -69.67 1.84
CA GLU A 141 -19.84 -69.47 0.99
C GLU A 141 -19.66 -67.97 0.63
N ALA A 142 -18.39 -67.56 0.45
CA ALA A 142 -18.10 -66.22 -0.01
C ALA A 142 -18.64 -65.96 -1.41
N ARG A 143 -19.39 -64.88 -1.59
CA ARG A 143 -20.04 -64.52 -2.87
C ARG A 143 -19.38 -63.27 -3.47
N GLU A 144 -19.11 -63.31 -4.78
CA GLU A 144 -18.68 -62.14 -5.55
C GLU A 144 -19.90 -61.54 -6.25
N PHE A 145 -20.02 -60.24 -6.16
CA PHE A 145 -21.06 -59.48 -6.86
C PHE A 145 -20.59 -58.12 -7.25
N SER A 146 -21.20 -57.57 -8.28
CA SER A 146 -21.05 -56.17 -8.65
C SER A 146 -22.18 -55.35 -8.02
N LEU A 147 -21.89 -54.19 -7.53
CA LEU A 147 -22.86 -53.23 -7.02
C LEU A 147 -22.74 -51.94 -7.80
N TYR A 148 -23.79 -51.54 -8.46
CA TYR A 148 -23.91 -50.27 -9.18
C TYR A 148 -24.78 -49.33 -8.37
N ASN A 149 -24.41 -48.06 -8.30
CA ASN A 149 -25.18 -47.02 -7.62
C ASN A 149 -25.29 -45.77 -8.48
N ALA A 150 -26.41 -45.09 -8.38
CA ALA A 150 -26.68 -43.77 -8.89
C ALA A 150 -27.41 -43.00 -7.79
N ASP A 151 -26.78 -41.99 -7.21
CA ASP A 151 -27.32 -41.30 -6.05
C ASP A 151 -27.08 -39.77 -6.11
N ILE A 152 -27.98 -39.05 -5.45
CA ILE A 152 -27.85 -37.64 -5.13
C ILE A 152 -27.68 -37.57 -3.61
N GLY A 153 -26.53 -37.02 -3.18
CA GLY A 153 -26.22 -36.79 -1.78
C GLY A 153 -26.31 -35.30 -1.43
N VAL A 154 -26.86 -35.03 -0.26
CA VAL A 154 -26.89 -33.68 0.33
C VAL A 154 -26.09 -33.72 1.61
N ARG A 155 -25.10 -32.81 1.76
CA ARG A 155 -24.28 -32.73 2.98
C ARG A 155 -24.29 -31.32 3.52
N TYR A 156 -24.40 -31.17 4.82
CA TYR A 156 -24.40 -29.88 5.51
C TYR A 156 -23.67 -29.98 6.85
N LEU A 157 -22.63 -29.15 6.99
CA LEU A 157 -21.92 -28.97 8.27
C LEU A 157 -22.64 -27.90 9.08
N PHE A 158 -23.36 -28.31 10.11
CA PHE A 158 -24.07 -27.40 10.99
C PHE A 158 -23.11 -26.68 11.91
N ASP A 159 -23.04 -25.34 11.81
CA ASP A 159 -22.11 -24.50 12.56
C ASP A 159 -22.60 -24.16 13.97
N LEU A 160 -22.57 -25.21 14.85
CA LEU A 160 -23.04 -25.11 16.23
C LEU A 160 -22.26 -24.09 17.05
N THR A 161 -20.94 -24.01 16.85
CA THR A 161 -20.00 -23.22 17.64
C THR A 161 -19.51 -21.96 16.95
N GLY A 162 -19.97 -21.70 15.75
CA GLY A 162 -19.58 -20.52 14.97
C GLY A 162 -18.20 -20.60 14.32
N GLY A 163 -17.60 -21.79 14.23
CA GLY A 163 -16.30 -21.98 13.59
C GLY A 163 -16.27 -21.54 12.13
N ASN A 164 -17.34 -21.87 11.36
CA ASN A 164 -17.48 -21.41 9.98
C ASN A 164 -17.75 -19.90 9.91
N ARG A 165 -18.51 -19.34 10.85
CA ARG A 165 -18.72 -17.87 10.95
C ARG A 165 -17.42 -17.15 11.19
N ARG A 166 -16.57 -17.65 12.12
CA ARG A 166 -15.22 -17.09 12.37
C ARG A 166 -14.30 -17.21 11.15
N LEU A 167 -14.39 -18.32 10.41
CA LEU A 167 -13.61 -18.48 9.18
C LEU A 167 -14.05 -17.47 8.09
N LEU A 168 -15.35 -17.25 7.94
CA LEU A 168 -15.86 -16.24 7.02
C LEU A 168 -15.50 -14.82 7.46
N GLU A 169 -15.50 -14.53 8.76
CA GLU A 169 -15.02 -13.27 9.34
C GLU A 169 -13.52 -13.04 9.00
N ALA A 170 -12.69 -14.06 9.16
CA ALA A 170 -11.27 -13.98 8.77
C ALA A 170 -11.08 -13.70 7.28
N LEU A 171 -11.87 -14.35 6.41
CA LEU A 171 -11.80 -14.14 4.97
C LEU A 171 -12.35 -12.78 4.55
N ALA A 172 -13.39 -12.25 5.20
CA ALA A 172 -13.89 -10.90 4.99
C ALA A 172 -12.81 -9.85 5.37
N ALA A 173 -12.21 -9.99 6.55
CA ALA A 173 -11.10 -9.14 6.96
C ALA A 173 -9.88 -9.25 6.02
N ARG A 174 -9.69 -10.41 5.35
CA ARG A 174 -8.67 -10.57 4.32
C ARG A 174 -8.98 -9.78 3.05
N CYS A 175 -10.25 -9.64 2.66
CA CYS A 175 -10.66 -8.75 1.58
C CYS A 175 -10.36 -7.29 1.95
N ASP A 176 -10.66 -6.88 3.19
CA ASP A 176 -10.33 -5.54 3.68
C ASP A 176 -8.82 -5.27 3.65
N TYR A 177 -8.00 -6.22 4.10
CA TYR A 177 -6.55 -6.13 4.01
C TYR A 177 -6.08 -5.89 2.56
N GLN A 178 -6.58 -6.65 1.59
CA GLN A 178 -6.21 -6.48 0.18
C GLN A 178 -6.69 -5.15 -0.40
N ARG A 179 -7.86 -4.67 0.03
CA ARG A 179 -8.35 -3.34 -0.33
C ARG A 179 -7.40 -2.24 0.17
N PHE A 180 -6.95 -2.31 1.43
CA PHE A 180 -6.00 -1.32 1.96
C PHE A 180 -4.62 -1.42 1.31
N GLN A 181 -4.18 -2.62 0.91
CA GLN A 181 -2.95 -2.80 0.11
C GLN A 181 -3.06 -2.10 -1.25
N LEU A 182 -4.21 -2.22 -1.93
CA LEU A 182 -4.47 -1.53 -3.20
C LEU A 182 -4.44 -0.01 -3.03
N GLU A 183 -5.10 0.51 -1.99
CA GLU A 183 -5.09 1.96 -1.72
C GLU A 183 -3.70 2.47 -1.35
N GLY A 184 -2.92 1.72 -0.58
CA GLY A 184 -1.52 2.01 -0.30
C GLY A 184 -0.65 2.02 -1.56
N ALA A 185 -0.88 1.09 -2.48
CA ALA A 185 -0.19 1.03 -3.76
C ALA A 185 -0.53 2.24 -4.65
N ARG A 186 -1.81 2.67 -4.69
CA ARG A 186 -2.24 3.90 -5.40
C ARG A 186 -1.57 5.15 -4.84
N LEU A 187 -1.57 5.30 -3.52
CA LEU A 187 -0.91 6.41 -2.84
C LEU A 187 0.59 6.45 -3.15
N THR A 188 1.26 5.33 -3.05
CA THR A 188 2.70 5.20 -3.33
C THR A 188 3.00 5.48 -4.80
N LEU A 189 2.20 4.98 -5.73
CA LEU A 189 2.37 5.23 -7.16
C LEU A 189 2.23 6.73 -7.47
N ALA A 190 1.19 7.39 -6.95
CA ALA A 190 1.01 8.83 -7.13
C ALA A 190 2.20 9.63 -6.55
N ALA A 191 2.65 9.30 -5.34
CA ALA A 191 3.80 9.94 -4.72
C ALA A 191 5.09 9.73 -5.53
N ASN A 192 5.32 8.53 -6.06
CA ASN A 192 6.49 8.24 -6.90
C ASN A 192 6.46 9.02 -8.22
N ILE A 193 5.30 9.18 -8.85
CA ILE A 193 5.16 10.00 -10.08
C ILE A 193 5.45 11.46 -9.75
N VAL A 194 4.88 12.02 -8.68
CA VAL A 194 5.12 13.40 -8.24
C VAL A 194 6.60 13.64 -7.96
N THR A 195 7.23 12.78 -7.16
CA THR A 195 8.66 12.94 -6.80
C THR A 195 9.58 12.75 -8.00
N THR A 196 9.25 11.86 -8.94
CA THR A 196 10.00 11.69 -10.20
C THR A 196 9.88 12.93 -11.07
N ALA A 197 8.68 13.54 -11.19
CA ALA A 197 8.46 14.77 -11.95
C ALA A 197 9.25 15.95 -11.36
N ILE A 198 9.26 16.08 -10.01
CA ILE A 198 10.07 17.10 -9.31
C ILE A 198 11.56 16.86 -9.55
N THR A 199 12.01 15.60 -9.52
CA THR A 199 13.40 15.23 -9.81
C THR A 199 13.80 15.66 -11.23
N GLN A 200 12.97 15.36 -12.23
CA GLN A 200 13.21 15.78 -13.62
C GLN A 200 13.32 17.31 -13.75
N ALA A 201 12.39 18.04 -13.13
CA ALA A 201 12.38 19.49 -13.14
C ALA A 201 13.67 20.07 -12.52
N SER A 202 14.09 19.54 -11.38
CA SER A 202 15.32 19.96 -10.69
C SER A 202 16.57 19.65 -11.50
N LEU A 203 16.71 18.44 -12.01
CA LEU A 203 17.87 18.01 -12.82
C LEU A 203 17.98 18.81 -14.12
N LYS A 204 16.86 19.12 -14.76
CA LYS A 204 16.81 19.96 -15.95
C LYS A 204 17.35 21.36 -15.64
N ARG A 205 16.88 22.00 -14.57
CA ARG A 205 17.34 23.32 -14.14
C ARG A 205 18.83 23.30 -13.78
N GLN A 206 19.30 22.29 -13.05
CA GLN A 206 20.72 22.12 -12.74
C GLN A 206 21.58 21.97 -14.00
N THR A 207 21.08 21.25 -15.02
CA THR A 207 21.77 21.09 -16.30
C THR A 207 21.90 22.42 -17.04
N GLU A 208 20.82 23.20 -17.11
CA GLU A 208 20.81 24.53 -17.74
C GLU A 208 21.81 25.49 -17.06
N ILE A 209 21.86 25.51 -15.73
CA ILE A 209 22.82 26.28 -14.96
C ILE A 209 24.27 25.82 -15.26
N MET A 210 24.49 24.50 -15.26
CA MET A 210 25.81 23.90 -15.51
C MET A 210 26.29 24.15 -16.93
N GLU A 211 25.42 24.16 -17.94
CA GLU A 211 25.74 24.53 -19.31
C GLU A 211 26.11 26.04 -19.41
N THR A 212 25.42 26.86 -18.63
CA THR A 212 25.76 28.30 -18.52
C THR A 212 27.16 28.52 -17.88
N ILE A 213 27.46 27.73 -16.81
CA ILE A 213 28.79 27.71 -16.19
C ILE A 213 29.86 27.34 -17.22
N LEU A 214 29.63 26.23 -17.93
CA LEU A 214 30.59 25.71 -18.92
C LEU A 214 30.90 26.76 -19.99
N LYS A 215 29.83 27.32 -20.61
CA LYS A 215 29.99 28.36 -21.63
C LYS A 215 30.76 29.58 -21.13
N SER A 216 30.52 30.00 -19.88
CA SER A 216 31.25 31.10 -19.26
C SER A 216 32.72 30.76 -19.04
N GLN A 217 33.04 29.56 -18.52
CA GLN A 217 34.41 29.09 -18.32
C GLN A 217 35.17 28.95 -19.64
N GLU A 218 34.51 28.49 -20.73
CA GLU A 218 35.12 28.46 -22.08
C GLU A 218 35.50 29.84 -22.56
N SER A 219 34.59 30.80 -22.41
CA SER A 219 34.89 32.21 -22.77
C SER A 219 36.03 32.80 -21.96
N GLN A 220 36.09 32.47 -20.68
CA GLN A 220 37.15 32.89 -19.78
C GLN A 220 38.51 32.32 -20.16
N LEU A 221 38.55 31.01 -20.44
CA LEU A 221 39.78 30.34 -20.86
C LEU A 221 40.36 30.97 -22.14
N GLU A 222 39.48 31.24 -23.11
CA GLU A 222 39.88 31.88 -24.38
C GLU A 222 40.43 33.28 -24.17
N LEU A 223 39.75 34.11 -23.37
CA LEU A 223 40.26 35.45 -23.03
C LEU A 223 41.60 35.40 -22.28
N THR A 224 41.78 34.45 -21.38
CA THR A 224 43.06 34.30 -20.66
C THR A 224 44.19 33.89 -21.60
N ARG A 225 43.96 32.99 -22.55
CA ARG A 225 44.92 32.60 -23.59
C ARG A 225 45.33 33.80 -24.44
N GLN A 226 44.38 34.65 -24.86
CA GLN A 226 44.67 35.87 -25.64
C GLN A 226 45.50 36.88 -24.84
N ARG A 227 45.21 37.07 -23.54
CA ARG A 227 46.01 37.98 -22.68
C ARG A 227 47.44 37.46 -22.52
N ILE A 228 47.66 36.17 -22.32
CA ILE A 228 49.00 35.59 -22.23
C ILE A 228 49.78 35.75 -23.53
N HIS A 229 49.10 35.53 -24.68
CA HIS A 229 49.70 35.77 -25.98
C HIS A 229 50.17 37.24 -26.19
N LEU A 230 49.46 38.16 -25.53
CA LEU A 230 49.86 39.61 -25.50
C LEU A 230 50.87 39.94 -24.40
N GLY A 231 51.42 38.94 -23.70
CA GLY A 231 52.41 39.14 -22.63
C GLY A 231 51.78 39.59 -21.30
N GLN A 232 50.47 39.43 -21.11
CA GLN A 232 49.73 39.88 -19.94
C GLN A 232 49.14 38.66 -19.16
N GLY A 233 49.88 38.10 -18.22
CA GLY A 233 49.42 37.01 -17.36
C GLY A 233 50.40 35.84 -17.26
N GLU A 234 50.12 34.93 -16.37
CA GLU A 234 50.94 33.74 -16.11
C GLU A 234 50.39 32.51 -16.83
N PRO A 235 51.25 31.64 -17.44
CA PRO A 235 50.78 30.40 -18.09
C PRO A 235 49.97 29.47 -17.17
N ASP A 236 50.27 29.50 -15.86
CA ASP A 236 49.61 28.68 -14.86
C ASP A 236 48.11 29.00 -14.72
N ASP A 237 47.71 30.25 -15.00
CA ASP A 237 46.29 30.66 -15.01
C ASP A 237 45.48 29.86 -16.05
N VAL A 238 46.07 29.56 -17.22
CA VAL A 238 45.43 28.73 -18.25
C VAL A 238 45.17 27.31 -17.74
N PHE A 239 46.16 26.69 -17.09
CA PHE A 239 46.03 25.33 -16.58
C PHE A 239 45.02 25.23 -15.43
N ALA A 240 44.96 26.25 -14.55
CA ALA A 240 43.96 26.33 -13.50
C ALA A 240 42.53 26.41 -14.08
N LEU A 241 42.30 27.31 -15.03
CA LEU A 241 40.99 27.46 -15.69
C LEU A 241 40.60 26.22 -16.52
N GLN A 242 41.57 25.61 -17.22
CA GLN A 242 41.34 24.39 -17.97
C GLN A 242 40.94 23.21 -17.05
N THR A 243 41.60 23.11 -15.91
CA THR A 243 41.25 22.10 -14.90
C THR A 243 39.80 22.30 -14.44
N GLN A 244 39.41 23.50 -14.10
CA GLN A 244 38.04 23.82 -13.66
C GLN A 244 37.01 23.58 -14.77
N LEU A 245 37.33 23.96 -16.02
CA LEU A 245 36.48 23.71 -17.18
C LEU A 245 36.21 22.21 -17.37
N GLU A 246 37.28 21.38 -17.37
CA GLU A 246 37.11 19.92 -17.58
C GLU A 246 36.40 19.26 -16.41
N GLN A 247 36.58 19.70 -15.17
CA GLN A 247 35.81 19.26 -14.03
C GLN A 247 34.29 19.56 -14.18
N THR A 248 33.97 20.78 -14.67
CA THR A 248 32.57 21.14 -14.96
C THR A 248 32.01 20.32 -16.13
N ARG A 249 32.79 20.15 -17.20
CA ARG A 249 32.43 19.35 -18.36
C ARG A 249 32.15 17.89 -17.98
N ALA A 250 32.90 17.32 -17.02
CA ALA A 250 32.70 15.97 -16.54
C ALA A 250 31.37 15.78 -15.74
N LYS A 251 30.81 16.85 -15.17
CA LYS A 251 29.53 16.76 -14.44
C LYS A 251 28.31 16.68 -15.35
N LEU A 252 28.36 17.30 -16.55
CA LEU A 252 27.21 17.32 -17.46
C LEU A 252 26.71 15.94 -17.92
N PRO A 253 27.58 14.99 -18.33
CA PRO A 253 27.13 13.65 -18.68
C PRO A 253 26.40 12.93 -17.55
N LEU A 254 26.83 13.16 -16.30
CA LEU A 254 26.18 12.58 -15.12
C LEU A 254 24.76 13.13 -14.94
N LEU A 255 24.57 14.45 -15.04
CA LEU A 255 23.24 15.08 -14.94
C LEU A 255 22.31 14.60 -16.07
N ARG A 256 22.81 14.53 -17.30
CA ARG A 256 22.03 14.02 -18.45
C ARG A 256 21.65 12.56 -18.27
N TYR A 257 22.55 11.75 -17.74
CA TYR A 257 22.26 10.35 -17.39
C TYR A 257 21.16 10.23 -16.33
N GLN A 258 21.22 11.04 -15.28
CA GLN A 258 20.19 11.07 -14.24
C GLN A 258 18.81 11.51 -14.78
N ILE A 259 18.77 12.47 -15.71
CA ILE A 259 17.53 12.84 -16.42
C ILE A 259 16.97 11.64 -17.15
N GLN A 260 17.78 10.94 -17.97
CA GLN A 260 17.35 9.76 -18.72
C GLN A 260 16.85 8.64 -17.78
N GLN A 261 17.55 8.39 -16.66
CA GLN A 261 17.09 7.42 -15.67
C GLN A 261 15.71 7.80 -15.10
N SER A 262 15.49 9.08 -14.81
CA SER A 262 14.21 9.56 -14.29
C SER A 262 13.09 9.47 -15.35
N GLU A 263 13.41 9.67 -16.63
CA GLU A 263 12.48 9.46 -17.75
C GLU A 263 12.09 7.99 -17.91
N HIS A 264 13.08 7.08 -17.82
CA HIS A 264 12.83 5.64 -17.85
C HIS A 264 11.95 5.21 -16.67
N LEU A 265 12.24 5.71 -15.47
CA LEU A 265 11.42 5.42 -14.28
C LEU A 265 9.99 5.93 -14.46
N MET A 266 9.81 7.16 -14.94
CA MET A 266 8.49 7.72 -15.20
C MET A 266 7.70 6.89 -16.20
N ALA A 267 8.33 6.41 -17.29
CA ALA A 267 7.68 5.52 -18.25
C ALA A 267 7.16 4.24 -17.58
N VAL A 268 7.99 3.59 -16.76
CA VAL A 268 7.59 2.39 -16.01
C VAL A 268 6.46 2.67 -15.02
N LEU A 269 6.51 3.79 -14.30
CA LEU A 269 5.44 4.19 -13.37
C LEU A 269 4.10 4.40 -14.10
N VAL A 270 4.12 4.94 -15.30
CA VAL A 270 2.91 5.13 -16.14
C VAL A 270 2.48 3.83 -16.85
N GLY A 271 3.25 2.75 -16.73
CA GLY A 271 2.93 1.46 -17.36
C GLY A 271 3.33 1.38 -18.83
N LYS A 272 4.38 2.12 -19.24
CA LYS A 272 4.91 2.14 -20.62
C LYS A 272 6.34 1.63 -20.65
N ALA A 273 6.77 1.08 -21.79
CA ALA A 273 8.18 0.79 -22.00
C ALA A 273 8.98 2.09 -22.21
N PRO A 274 10.23 2.19 -21.71
CA PRO A 274 11.03 3.40 -21.81
C PRO A 274 11.23 3.94 -23.24
N GLY A 275 11.17 3.09 -24.26
CA GLY A 275 11.32 3.47 -25.67
C GLY A 275 10.03 3.87 -26.39
N GLU A 276 8.87 3.72 -25.79
CA GLU A 276 7.57 3.86 -26.46
C GLU A 276 6.93 5.25 -26.33
N SER A 277 7.39 6.11 -25.43
CA SER A 277 6.65 7.34 -25.14
C SER A 277 7.52 8.56 -24.98
N LEU A 278 7.12 9.63 -25.66
CA LEU A 278 7.52 10.99 -25.30
C LEU A 278 6.67 11.45 -24.12
N LEU A 279 7.27 11.46 -22.93
CA LEU A 279 6.65 12.01 -21.73
C LEU A 279 6.80 13.54 -21.72
N PRO A 280 5.85 14.29 -21.17
CA PRO A 280 5.96 15.74 -21.09
C PRO A 280 7.15 16.13 -20.20
N PRO A 281 7.98 17.10 -20.61
CA PRO A 281 9.04 17.61 -19.76
C PRO A 281 8.45 18.44 -18.62
N PHE A 282 9.11 18.39 -17.45
CA PHE A 282 8.76 19.19 -16.27
C PHE A 282 9.82 20.26 -16.02
N THR A 283 9.35 21.42 -15.51
CA THR A 283 10.18 22.50 -14.98
C THR A 283 9.70 22.84 -13.56
N LEU A 284 10.53 23.51 -12.76
CA LEU A 284 10.14 23.89 -11.38
C LEU A 284 8.99 24.90 -11.36
N GLU A 285 8.86 25.70 -12.42
CA GLU A 285 7.79 26.68 -12.62
C GLU A 285 6.43 26.03 -12.91
N ASP A 286 6.42 24.75 -13.35
CA ASP A 286 5.18 23.98 -13.56
C ASP A 286 4.48 23.63 -12.23
N PHE A 287 5.14 23.80 -11.08
CA PHE A 287 4.62 23.43 -9.77
C PHE A 287 4.27 24.64 -8.92
N THR A 288 3.20 24.51 -8.13
CA THR A 288 2.83 25.47 -7.09
C THR A 288 2.82 24.78 -5.73
N LEU A 289 3.17 25.54 -4.67
CA LEU A 289 3.05 25.05 -3.30
C LEU A 289 1.60 25.24 -2.81
N PRO A 290 0.94 24.19 -2.29
CA PRO A 290 -0.33 24.35 -1.60
C PRO A 290 -0.20 25.31 -0.42
N PRO A 291 -1.07 26.35 -0.31
CA PRO A 291 -0.96 27.33 0.77
C PRO A 291 -1.30 26.75 2.13
N ASP A 292 -2.20 25.75 2.16
CA ASP A 292 -2.72 25.11 3.36
C ASP A 292 -2.31 23.64 3.38
N LEU A 293 -1.63 23.23 4.44
CA LEU A 293 -1.24 21.85 4.71
C LEU A 293 -2.15 21.28 5.81
N PRO A 294 -3.09 20.37 5.46
CA PRO A 294 -4.04 19.80 6.41
C PRO A 294 -3.37 18.78 7.32
N LEU A 295 -3.26 19.07 8.61
CA LEU A 295 -2.68 18.19 9.61
C LEU A 295 -3.80 17.48 10.39
N LEU A 296 -3.90 16.15 10.22
CA LEU A 296 -4.77 15.31 11.03
C LEU A 296 -4.20 15.17 12.45
N VAL A 297 -5.05 14.99 13.44
CA VAL A 297 -4.59 14.62 14.79
C VAL A 297 -4.21 13.13 14.84
N PRO A 298 -3.31 12.68 15.74
CA PRO A 298 -2.86 11.29 15.79
C PRO A 298 -3.99 10.26 15.84
N SER A 299 -5.08 10.55 16.57
CA SER A 299 -6.25 9.68 16.65
C SER A 299 -7.06 9.56 15.35
N GLU A 300 -7.01 10.56 14.47
CA GLU A 300 -7.63 10.52 13.13
C GLU A 300 -6.71 9.85 12.12
N LEU A 301 -5.39 10.06 12.24
CA LEU A 301 -4.39 9.47 11.35
C LEU A 301 -4.52 7.95 11.29
N VAL A 302 -4.69 7.29 12.43
CA VAL A 302 -4.84 5.82 12.50
C VAL A 302 -6.09 5.28 11.79
N ARG A 303 -7.04 6.16 11.43
CA ARG A 303 -8.26 5.81 10.69
C ARG A 303 -8.20 6.15 9.20
N THR A 304 -7.09 6.69 8.73
CA THR A 304 -6.96 7.19 7.34
C THR A 304 -5.79 6.58 6.59
N ARG A 305 -4.72 6.14 7.27
CA ARG A 305 -3.56 5.57 6.61
C ARG A 305 -3.80 4.12 6.18
N PRO A 306 -3.58 3.77 4.90
CA PRO A 306 -3.81 2.42 4.37
C PRO A 306 -2.94 1.34 5.03
N ASP A 307 -1.70 1.66 5.41
CA ASP A 307 -0.78 0.75 6.09
C ASP A 307 -1.27 0.39 7.49
N ILE A 308 -1.78 1.36 8.25
CA ILE A 308 -2.36 1.14 9.58
C ILE A 308 -3.65 0.31 9.47
N LEU A 309 -4.55 0.69 8.54
CA LEU A 309 -5.79 -0.05 8.28
C LEU A 309 -5.51 -1.49 7.81
N GLY A 310 -4.46 -1.69 7.02
CA GLY A 310 -3.98 -3.02 6.64
C GLY A 310 -3.49 -3.84 7.83
N ALA A 311 -2.70 -3.24 8.72
CA ALA A 311 -2.24 -3.90 9.95
C ALA A 311 -3.40 -4.22 10.91
N GLU A 312 -4.40 -3.34 10.99
CA GLU A 312 -5.65 -3.57 11.73
C GLU A 312 -6.44 -4.75 11.17
N ALA A 313 -6.57 -4.83 9.83
CA ALA A 313 -7.23 -5.97 9.17
C ALA A 313 -6.49 -7.30 9.44
N LEU A 314 -5.15 -7.31 9.47
CA LEU A 314 -4.37 -8.49 9.86
C LEU A 314 -4.61 -8.90 11.31
N LEU A 315 -4.76 -7.95 12.22
CA LEU A 315 -5.12 -8.21 13.61
C LEU A 315 -6.53 -8.83 13.70
N HIS A 316 -7.49 -8.32 12.93
CA HIS A 316 -8.85 -8.88 12.85
C HIS A 316 -8.84 -10.31 12.30
N ILE A 317 -8.07 -10.59 11.25
CA ILE A 317 -7.88 -11.95 10.70
C ILE A 317 -7.40 -12.89 11.81
N SER A 318 -6.34 -12.52 12.52
CA SER A 318 -5.74 -13.35 13.57
C SER A 318 -6.70 -13.60 14.74
N ASN A 319 -7.52 -12.60 15.12
CA ASN A 319 -8.57 -12.77 16.12
C ASN A 319 -9.63 -13.78 15.69
N ALA A 320 -10.08 -13.69 14.44
CA ALA A 320 -11.06 -14.61 13.89
C ALA A 320 -10.50 -16.04 13.75
N GLU A 321 -9.24 -16.19 13.30
CA GLU A 321 -8.54 -17.48 13.21
C GLU A 321 -8.33 -18.11 14.60
N TYR A 322 -8.10 -17.31 15.63
CA TYR A 322 -8.08 -17.80 17.02
C TYR A 322 -9.44 -18.35 17.42
N GLY A 323 -10.55 -17.71 17.04
CA GLY A 323 -11.91 -18.23 17.21
C GLY A 323 -12.14 -19.56 16.48
N VAL A 324 -11.60 -19.71 15.23
CA VAL A 324 -11.63 -20.99 14.50
C VAL A 324 -10.88 -22.09 15.26
N ALA A 325 -9.68 -21.78 15.80
CA ALA A 325 -8.91 -22.77 16.56
C ALA A 325 -9.64 -23.20 17.85
N ILE A 326 -10.33 -22.28 18.51
CA ILE A 326 -11.17 -22.60 19.66
C ILE A 326 -12.33 -23.50 19.27
N SER A 327 -13.01 -23.24 18.12
CA SER A 327 -14.18 -24.02 17.67
C SER A 327 -13.86 -25.50 17.44
N LYS A 328 -12.62 -25.84 17.05
CA LYS A 328 -12.15 -27.22 16.86
C LYS A 328 -12.15 -28.07 18.15
N LEU A 329 -12.21 -27.44 19.31
CA LEU A 329 -12.27 -28.12 20.62
C LEU A 329 -13.69 -28.58 20.96
N TYR A 330 -14.70 -28.14 20.22
CA TYR A 330 -16.11 -28.38 20.50
C TYR A 330 -16.74 -29.40 19.52
N PRO A 331 -17.92 -29.94 19.85
CA PRO A 331 -18.61 -30.86 18.97
C PRO A 331 -18.95 -30.25 17.61
N GLN A 332 -18.85 -31.08 16.56
CA GLN A 332 -19.27 -30.78 15.20
C GLN A 332 -20.43 -31.64 14.80
N ILE A 333 -21.40 -31.08 14.11
CA ILE A 333 -22.61 -31.81 13.63
C ILE A 333 -22.59 -31.82 12.11
N ASN A 334 -22.51 -33.03 11.54
CA ASN A 334 -22.64 -33.28 10.11
C ASN A 334 -24.02 -33.87 9.82
N LEU A 335 -24.76 -33.26 8.91
CA LEU A 335 -26.03 -33.76 8.41
C LEU A 335 -25.81 -34.27 6.98
N SER A 336 -26.33 -35.47 6.69
CA SER A 336 -26.31 -36.02 5.34
C SER A 336 -27.64 -36.66 4.99
N ALA A 337 -28.03 -36.55 3.74
CA ALA A 337 -29.17 -37.22 3.16
C ALA A 337 -28.79 -37.72 1.77
N ASP A 338 -29.07 -38.99 1.49
CA ASP A 338 -28.80 -39.59 0.20
C ASP A 338 -30.10 -40.20 -0.34
N LEU A 339 -30.36 -39.99 -1.62
CA LEU A 339 -31.45 -40.56 -2.37
C LEU A 339 -30.91 -41.12 -3.67
N GLY A 340 -31.17 -42.38 -3.96
CA GLY A 340 -30.60 -42.97 -5.17
C GLY A 340 -31.17 -44.34 -5.50
N SER A 341 -30.43 -45.07 -6.28
CA SER A 341 -30.74 -46.39 -6.74
C SER A 341 -29.50 -47.27 -6.64
N GLN A 342 -29.66 -48.51 -6.20
CA GLN A 342 -28.61 -49.53 -6.13
C GLN A 342 -29.07 -50.84 -6.72
N ALA A 343 -28.22 -51.47 -7.56
CA ALA A 343 -28.54 -52.77 -8.16
C ALA A 343 -27.27 -53.60 -8.41
N LEU A 344 -27.46 -54.93 -8.54
CA LEU A 344 -26.37 -55.87 -8.84
C LEU A 344 -25.99 -55.89 -10.33
N THR A 345 -26.84 -55.32 -11.19
CA THR A 345 -26.61 -55.20 -12.64
C THR A 345 -26.96 -53.78 -13.10
N THR A 346 -26.33 -53.30 -14.16
CA THR A 346 -26.60 -51.98 -14.74
C THR A 346 -28.05 -51.88 -15.27
N GLY A 347 -28.63 -52.97 -15.81
CA GLY A 347 -30.00 -52.99 -16.32
C GLY A 347 -31.08 -52.92 -15.25
N ALA A 348 -30.76 -53.29 -13.99
CA ALA A 348 -31.67 -53.22 -12.86
C ALA A 348 -31.55 -51.92 -12.06
N LEU A 349 -30.58 -51.07 -12.40
CA LEU A 349 -30.25 -49.87 -11.62
C LEU A 349 -31.43 -48.88 -11.44
N PHE A 350 -32.27 -48.75 -12.46
CA PHE A 350 -33.48 -47.91 -12.40
C PHE A 350 -34.77 -48.70 -12.42
N GLY A 351 -34.71 -49.99 -12.05
CA GLY A 351 -35.86 -50.86 -11.94
C GLY A 351 -36.68 -50.69 -10.66
N SER A 352 -37.87 -51.30 -10.62
CA SER A 352 -38.70 -51.32 -9.43
C SER A 352 -37.96 -52.08 -8.30
N GLY A 353 -37.71 -51.43 -7.16
CA GLY A 353 -37.05 -52.06 -6.00
C GLY A 353 -35.55 -51.73 -5.86
N SER A 354 -34.99 -50.93 -6.75
CA SER A 354 -33.60 -50.44 -6.66
C SER A 354 -33.44 -49.13 -5.84
N ALA A 355 -34.55 -48.43 -5.52
CA ALA A 355 -34.54 -47.18 -4.80
C ALA A 355 -34.02 -47.35 -3.36
N VAL A 356 -33.07 -46.50 -2.99
CA VAL A 356 -32.48 -46.46 -1.65
C VAL A 356 -32.44 -45.01 -1.17
N TRP A 357 -32.60 -44.81 0.12
CA TRP A 357 -32.41 -43.50 0.73
C TRP A 357 -31.78 -43.64 2.12
N SER A 358 -31.05 -42.61 2.52
CA SER A 358 -30.52 -42.49 3.87
C SER A 358 -30.69 -41.08 4.40
N LEU A 359 -30.85 -40.91 5.71
CA LEU A 359 -30.82 -39.69 6.45
C LEU A 359 -29.99 -39.92 7.70
N ALA A 360 -28.90 -39.19 7.85
CA ALA A 360 -28.00 -39.35 8.99
C ALA A 360 -27.60 -37.96 9.59
N GLY A 361 -27.56 -37.94 10.91
CA GLY A 361 -26.97 -36.85 11.67
C GLY A 361 -25.85 -37.42 12.54
N GLN A 362 -24.64 -36.88 12.38
CA GLN A 362 -23.46 -37.33 13.11
C GLN A 362 -22.91 -36.21 13.97
N LEU A 363 -22.85 -36.43 15.31
CA LEU A 363 -22.13 -35.58 16.25
C LEU A 363 -20.72 -36.14 16.48
N THR A 364 -19.68 -35.36 16.22
CA THR A 364 -18.29 -35.76 16.44
C THR A 364 -17.66 -34.82 17.44
N GLN A 365 -17.14 -35.36 18.57
CA GLN A 365 -16.42 -34.61 19.61
C GLN A 365 -15.02 -35.21 19.78
N PRO A 366 -13.94 -34.44 19.63
CA PRO A 366 -12.61 -34.90 20.01
C PRO A 366 -12.53 -35.11 21.53
N LEU A 367 -12.34 -36.35 21.97
CA LEU A 367 -12.20 -36.69 23.41
C LEU A 367 -10.72 -36.59 23.85
N PHE A 368 -9.81 -37.00 22.98
CA PHE A 368 -8.38 -36.90 23.22
C PHE A 368 -7.65 -36.56 21.92
N ASN A 369 -7.14 -35.32 21.86
CA ASN A 369 -6.28 -34.86 20.76
C ASN A 369 -5.35 -33.79 21.33
N PRO A 370 -4.13 -34.13 21.75
CA PRO A 370 -3.18 -33.22 22.36
C PRO A 370 -2.70 -32.11 21.41
N GLY A 371 -2.92 -32.26 20.08
CA GLY A 371 -2.60 -31.23 19.08
C GLY A 371 -3.52 -30.01 19.16
N LEU A 372 -4.82 -30.19 19.44
CA LEU A 372 -5.80 -29.09 19.45
C LEU A 372 -5.49 -27.97 20.48
N PRO A 373 -5.11 -28.28 21.75
CA PRO A 373 -4.66 -27.25 22.67
C PRO A 373 -3.39 -26.50 22.20
N ALA A 374 -2.51 -27.19 21.46
CA ALA A 374 -1.31 -26.57 20.90
C ALA A 374 -1.70 -25.62 19.72
N GLU A 375 -2.60 -26.04 18.83
CA GLU A 375 -3.15 -25.19 17.77
C GLU A 375 -3.80 -23.92 18.33
N LYS A 376 -4.59 -24.04 19.41
CA LYS A 376 -5.18 -22.90 20.09
C LYS A 376 -4.12 -21.93 20.62
N ARG A 377 -3.03 -22.44 21.27
CA ARG A 377 -1.94 -21.59 21.76
C ARG A 377 -1.17 -20.94 20.62
N ALA A 378 -0.96 -21.65 19.51
CA ALA A 378 -0.32 -21.12 18.33
C ALA A 378 -1.13 -19.97 17.71
N ALA A 379 -2.45 -20.13 17.59
CA ALA A 379 -3.34 -19.08 17.09
C ALA A 379 -3.39 -17.86 18.03
N LEU A 380 -3.34 -18.07 19.37
CA LEU A 380 -3.22 -16.96 20.32
C LEU A 380 -1.90 -16.21 20.14
N ALA A 381 -0.78 -16.91 20.03
CA ALA A 381 0.52 -16.29 19.79
C ALA A 381 0.58 -15.53 18.46
N ALA A 382 -0.14 -16.01 17.42
CA ALA A 382 -0.28 -15.29 16.15
C ALA A 382 -1.09 -13.99 16.32
N PHE A 383 -2.13 -14.00 17.13
CA PHE A 383 -2.88 -12.79 17.49
C PHE A 383 -2.00 -11.78 18.25
N ASP A 384 -1.24 -12.23 19.25
CA ASP A 384 -0.31 -11.37 20.02
C ASP A 384 0.76 -10.75 19.09
N ALA A 385 1.28 -11.54 18.14
CA ALA A 385 2.23 -11.05 17.13
C ALA A 385 1.61 -9.99 16.20
N ALA A 386 0.37 -10.21 15.75
CA ALA A 386 -0.36 -9.24 14.93
C ALA A 386 -0.65 -7.94 15.70
N ALA A 387 -0.96 -8.02 17.01
CA ALA A 387 -1.16 -6.87 17.87
C ALA A 387 0.13 -6.04 18.03
N ALA A 388 1.26 -6.69 18.25
CA ALA A 388 2.58 -6.02 18.33
C ALA A 388 2.95 -5.37 16.98
N ASN A 389 2.68 -6.05 15.85
CA ASN A 389 2.92 -5.50 14.52
C ASN A 389 2.05 -4.25 14.25
N TYR A 390 0.77 -4.28 14.62
CA TYR A 390 -0.11 -3.11 14.53
C TYR A 390 0.45 -1.92 15.31
N GLN A 391 0.92 -2.13 16.55
CA GLN A 391 1.54 -1.08 17.36
C GLN A 391 2.81 -0.52 16.68
N SER A 392 3.66 -1.37 16.11
CA SER A 392 4.86 -0.95 15.38
C SER A 392 4.52 -0.06 14.19
N VAL A 393 3.53 -0.47 13.36
CA VAL A 393 3.08 0.31 12.20
C VAL A 393 2.52 1.67 12.62
N VAL A 394 1.74 1.73 13.73
CA VAL A 394 1.24 3.02 14.27
C VAL A 394 2.39 3.92 14.69
N LEU A 395 3.38 3.40 15.42
CA LEU A 395 4.54 4.19 15.88
C LEU A 395 5.37 4.70 14.70
N GLU A 396 5.60 3.88 13.68
CA GLU A 396 6.29 4.28 12.45
C GLU A 396 5.52 5.38 11.71
N ALA A 397 4.21 5.26 11.62
CA ALA A 397 3.36 6.26 11.00
C ALA A 397 3.43 7.62 11.74
N LEU A 398 3.41 7.60 13.08
CA LEU A 398 3.56 8.82 13.89
C LEU A 398 4.94 9.47 13.70
N ARG A 399 6.00 8.65 13.65
CA ARG A 399 7.37 9.10 13.36
C ARG A 399 7.45 9.76 11.99
N ASP A 400 6.89 9.14 10.94
CA ASP A 400 6.92 9.67 9.58
C ASP A 400 6.30 11.07 9.51
N VAL A 401 5.18 11.28 10.18
CA VAL A 401 4.54 12.59 10.28
C VAL A 401 5.42 13.58 11.05
N ALA A 402 5.99 13.17 12.18
CA ALA A 402 6.87 14.02 12.98
C ALA A 402 8.10 14.48 12.17
N ASP A 403 8.72 13.55 11.44
CA ASP A 403 9.90 13.82 10.62
C ASP A 403 9.59 14.79 9.48
N VAL A 404 8.46 14.58 8.78
CA VAL A 404 8.06 15.45 7.67
C VAL A 404 7.68 16.86 8.15
N LEU A 405 7.00 16.99 9.30
CA LEU A 405 6.69 18.30 9.88
C LEU A 405 7.98 19.09 10.18
N ARG A 406 9.00 18.43 10.73
CA ARG A 406 10.30 19.06 10.99
C ARG A 406 11.06 19.36 9.69
N ALA A 407 10.97 18.50 8.69
CA ALA A 407 11.56 18.74 7.38
C ALA A 407 10.95 19.98 6.72
N LEU A 408 9.63 20.14 6.70
CA LEU A 408 8.95 21.31 6.14
C LEU A 408 9.35 22.62 6.84
N GLU A 409 9.45 22.60 8.19
CA GLU A 409 9.92 23.77 8.96
C GLU A 409 11.36 24.15 8.61
N ASN A 410 12.26 23.16 8.59
CA ASN A 410 13.67 23.40 8.31
C ASN A 410 13.90 23.82 6.84
N ASP A 411 13.20 23.20 5.89
CA ASP A 411 13.32 23.55 4.46
C ASP A 411 12.83 24.96 4.17
N SER A 412 11.77 25.43 4.86
CA SER A 412 11.29 26.81 4.69
C SER A 412 12.34 27.83 5.13
N LYS A 413 12.99 27.60 6.29
CA LYS A 413 14.07 28.43 6.79
C LYS A 413 15.33 28.36 5.90
N ARG A 414 15.68 27.15 5.45
CA ARG A 414 16.80 26.93 4.52
C ARG A 414 16.58 27.67 3.20
N LEU A 415 15.37 27.57 2.61
CA LEU A 415 15.05 28.23 1.36
C LEU A 415 15.11 29.77 1.48
N GLU A 416 14.66 30.32 2.61
CA GLU A 416 14.81 31.76 2.91
C GLU A 416 16.28 32.19 2.88
N ALA A 417 17.15 31.42 3.55
CA ALA A 417 18.60 31.71 3.58
C ALA A 417 19.24 31.53 2.20
N LEU A 418 18.89 30.51 1.44
CA LEU A 418 19.41 30.27 0.09
C LEU A 418 18.94 31.35 -0.89
N SER A 419 17.70 31.81 -0.81
CA SER A 419 17.19 32.91 -1.61
C SER A 419 17.93 34.24 -1.31
N ALA A 420 18.22 34.50 -0.02
CA ALA A 420 19.02 35.67 0.38
C ALA A 420 20.46 35.57 -0.13
N ALA A 421 21.07 34.38 -0.07
CA ALA A 421 22.42 34.13 -0.57
C ALA A 421 22.50 34.32 -2.10
N ASP A 422 21.51 33.79 -2.84
CA ASP A 422 21.42 33.94 -4.29
C ASP A 422 21.29 35.41 -4.69
N SER A 423 20.37 36.16 -4.08
CA SER A 423 20.23 37.62 -4.31
C SER A 423 21.50 38.40 -3.97
N ALA A 424 22.23 38.05 -2.91
CA ALA A 424 23.47 38.66 -2.56
C ALA A 424 24.59 38.36 -3.57
N SER A 425 24.70 37.11 -4.02
CA SER A 425 25.67 36.64 -4.99
C SER A 425 25.43 37.28 -6.37
N GLU A 426 24.18 37.45 -6.79
CA GLU A 426 23.83 38.18 -8.01
C GLU A 426 24.26 39.62 -7.96
N LYS A 427 23.95 40.34 -6.88
CA LYS A 427 24.39 41.73 -6.68
C LYS A 427 25.92 41.89 -6.66
N TYR A 428 26.61 40.91 -6.03
CA TYR A 428 28.07 40.89 -6.00
C TYR A 428 28.65 40.67 -7.40
N PHE A 429 28.11 39.73 -8.15
CA PHE A 429 28.50 39.49 -9.54
C PHE A 429 28.30 40.76 -10.42
N ASP A 430 27.12 41.37 -10.37
CA ASP A 430 26.79 42.58 -11.12
C ASP A 430 27.71 43.75 -10.77
N SER A 431 28.00 43.94 -9.49
CA SER A 431 28.92 44.97 -9.03
C SER A 431 30.33 44.72 -9.54
N THR A 432 30.82 43.47 -9.43
CA THR A 432 32.15 43.09 -9.89
C THR A 432 32.26 43.18 -11.41
N GLN A 433 31.22 42.83 -12.17
CA GLN A 433 31.18 42.99 -13.61
C GLN A 433 31.26 44.45 -14.05
N ARG A 434 30.57 45.39 -13.37
CA ARG A 434 30.68 46.82 -13.61
C ARG A 434 32.08 47.32 -13.32
N ARG A 435 32.67 46.92 -12.18
CA ARG A 435 34.05 47.30 -11.80
C ARG A 435 35.07 46.76 -12.78
N TYR A 436 34.91 45.57 -13.28
CA TYR A 436 35.77 44.98 -14.31
C TYR A 436 35.72 45.80 -15.61
N LYS A 437 34.51 46.17 -16.08
CA LYS A 437 34.32 46.97 -17.30
C LYS A 437 35.04 48.35 -17.25
N ILE A 438 35.15 48.95 -16.07
CA ILE A 438 35.83 50.21 -15.85
C ILE A 438 37.30 50.06 -15.37
N GLY A 439 37.82 48.81 -15.35
CA GLY A 439 39.21 48.50 -15.00
C GLY A 439 39.57 48.56 -13.51
N THR A 440 38.58 48.61 -12.59
CA THR A 440 38.81 48.71 -11.15
C THR A 440 38.65 47.36 -10.40
N ALA A 441 38.33 46.28 -11.10
CA ALA A 441 38.38 44.91 -10.60
C ALA A 441 39.19 44.03 -11.55
N SER A 442 39.87 43.04 -11.03
CA SER A 442 40.60 42.09 -11.84
C SER A 442 39.63 41.10 -12.54
N TYR A 443 40.11 40.46 -13.58
CA TYR A 443 39.40 39.39 -14.22
C TYR A 443 39.19 38.22 -13.26
N TYR A 444 40.16 37.94 -12.41
CA TYR A 444 40.07 36.93 -11.36
C TYR A 444 38.91 37.17 -10.38
N ASP A 445 38.71 38.44 -9.97
CA ASP A 445 37.58 38.81 -9.11
C ASP A 445 36.23 38.53 -9.80
N LEU A 446 36.13 38.80 -11.12
CA LEU A 446 34.93 38.52 -11.90
C LEU A 446 34.63 37.02 -11.95
N LEU A 447 35.67 36.17 -12.12
CA LEU A 447 35.55 34.74 -12.12
C LEU A 447 34.99 34.18 -10.80
N ILE A 448 35.55 34.61 -9.67
CA ILE A 448 35.12 34.24 -8.34
C ILE A 448 33.65 34.64 -8.14
N ALA A 449 33.30 35.88 -8.47
CA ALA A 449 31.93 36.36 -8.31
C ALA A 449 30.93 35.55 -9.16
N GLN A 450 31.31 35.19 -10.38
CA GLN A 450 30.47 34.36 -11.26
C GLN A 450 30.32 32.94 -10.74
N GLN A 451 31.41 32.32 -10.31
CA GLN A 451 31.34 30.96 -9.73
C GLN A 451 30.45 30.95 -8.50
N GLN A 452 30.57 31.95 -7.63
CA GLN A 452 29.76 32.07 -6.43
C GLN A 452 28.28 32.25 -6.76
N ARG A 453 27.93 33.08 -7.75
CA ARG A 453 26.56 33.25 -8.24
C ARG A 453 25.95 31.90 -8.71
N LEU A 454 26.67 31.20 -9.59
CA LEU A 454 26.17 29.96 -10.18
C LEU A 454 26.06 28.84 -9.15
N GLN A 455 26.93 28.79 -8.16
CA GLN A 455 26.81 27.85 -7.03
C GLN A 455 25.59 28.19 -6.19
N SER A 456 25.33 29.45 -5.86
CA SER A 456 24.15 29.88 -5.11
C SER A 456 22.85 29.55 -5.86
N GLU A 457 22.82 29.67 -7.19
CA GLU A 457 21.68 29.32 -8.02
C GLU A 457 21.42 27.79 -8.04
N LEU A 458 22.49 26.97 -8.06
CA LEU A 458 22.37 25.52 -7.91
C LEU A 458 21.78 25.13 -6.54
N ASP A 459 22.33 25.73 -5.46
CA ASP A 459 21.90 25.47 -4.09
C ASP A 459 20.42 25.87 -3.88
N LEU A 460 20.01 27.01 -4.46
CA LEU A 460 18.62 27.47 -4.45
C LEU A 460 17.68 26.50 -5.18
N THR A 461 18.10 26.04 -6.37
CA THR A 461 17.36 25.06 -7.17
C THR A 461 17.12 23.77 -6.38
N GLU A 462 18.16 23.28 -5.69
CA GLU A 462 18.03 22.10 -4.82
C GLU A 462 17.09 22.35 -3.64
N GLY A 463 17.18 23.53 -3.00
CA GLY A 463 16.30 23.92 -1.91
C GLY A 463 14.83 24.00 -2.32
N GLN A 464 14.54 24.53 -3.52
CA GLN A 464 13.20 24.57 -4.11
C GLN A 464 12.63 23.18 -4.36
N ALA A 465 13.42 22.28 -4.98
CA ALA A 465 13.02 20.90 -5.21
C ALA A 465 12.76 20.16 -3.89
N LYS A 466 13.63 20.35 -2.88
CA LYS A 466 13.50 19.72 -1.57
C LYS A 466 12.20 20.10 -0.86
N ARG A 467 11.80 21.36 -0.94
CA ARG A 467 10.52 21.83 -0.40
C ARG A 467 9.31 21.16 -1.05
N LEU A 468 9.33 20.98 -2.38
CA LEU A 468 8.30 20.23 -3.09
C LEU A 468 8.27 18.76 -2.67
N PHE A 469 9.44 18.11 -2.56
CA PHE A 469 9.54 16.73 -2.10
C PHE A 469 8.90 16.54 -0.72
N ASN A 470 9.25 17.40 0.24
CA ASN A 470 8.72 17.28 1.59
C ASN A 470 7.24 17.67 1.68
N THR A 471 6.74 18.52 0.77
CA THR A 471 5.31 18.78 0.62
C THR A 471 4.58 17.52 0.10
N ALA A 472 5.11 16.79 -0.89
CA ALA A 472 4.56 15.54 -1.36
C ALA A 472 4.62 14.44 -0.28
N ALA A 473 5.76 14.32 0.43
CA ALA A 473 5.93 13.40 1.54
C ALA A 473 4.95 13.67 2.69
N PHE A 474 4.60 14.92 2.94
CA PHE A 474 3.58 15.29 3.93
C PHE A 474 2.21 14.69 3.58
N TYR A 475 1.76 14.83 2.33
CA TYR A 475 0.48 14.22 1.90
C TYR A 475 0.52 12.70 1.98
N GLN A 476 1.64 12.08 1.64
CA GLN A 476 1.83 10.63 1.76
C GLN A 476 1.79 10.19 3.24
N ALA A 477 2.48 10.90 4.13
CA ALA A 477 2.49 10.61 5.57
C ALA A 477 1.11 10.79 6.23
N MET A 478 0.28 11.69 5.70
CA MET A 478 -1.12 11.89 6.11
C MET A 478 -2.09 10.83 5.53
N GLY A 479 -1.61 9.85 4.74
CA GLY A 479 -2.45 8.81 4.14
C GLY A 479 -3.13 9.20 2.83
N GLY A 480 -2.77 10.33 2.22
CA GLY A 480 -3.23 10.73 0.87
C GLY A 480 -4.72 11.07 0.75
N GLY A 481 -5.44 11.24 1.88
CA GLY A 481 -6.86 11.65 1.86
C GLY A 481 -7.84 10.54 1.48
N ILE A 482 -7.49 9.29 1.70
CA ILE A 482 -8.41 8.17 1.48
C ILE A 482 -9.58 8.30 2.46
N LEU A 483 -10.78 8.46 1.92
CA LEU A 483 -12.00 8.43 2.71
C LEU A 483 -12.39 6.96 2.90
N TYR A 484 -12.11 6.41 4.07
CA TYR A 484 -12.77 5.20 4.50
C TYR A 484 -14.23 5.54 4.80
N ASP A 485 -15.11 5.26 3.84
CA ASP A 485 -16.55 5.29 4.08
C ASP A 485 -16.91 3.97 4.75
N GLY A 486 -17.09 4.00 6.08
CA GLY A 486 -17.47 2.83 6.89
C GLY A 486 -18.80 2.19 6.52
N SER A 487 -19.46 2.68 5.46
CA SER A 487 -20.72 2.13 4.93
C SER A 487 -20.56 0.75 4.27
N ALA A 488 -19.34 0.25 4.08
CA ALA A 488 -19.10 -1.09 3.53
C ALA A 488 -19.16 -2.22 4.58
N GLU A 489 -19.32 -1.95 5.87
CA GLU A 489 -19.44 -2.97 6.93
C GLU A 489 -20.70 -3.86 6.82
N GLY A 490 -21.57 -3.63 5.85
CA GLY A 490 -22.80 -4.40 5.61
C GLY A 490 -22.88 -5.14 4.26
N ALA A 491 -21.85 -5.13 3.45
CA ALA A 491 -21.92 -5.63 2.07
C ALA A 491 -21.44 -7.10 1.87
N TYR A 492 -21.11 -7.84 2.96
CA TYR A 492 -20.66 -9.25 2.88
C TYR A 492 -21.58 -10.24 3.57
#